data_bcc6b177b4d0bcaeb2674e6302a7c6ef
#
_entry.id   bcc6b177b4d0bcaeb2674e6302a7c6ef
#
_cell.length_a   1.000
_cell.length_b   1.000
_cell.length_c   1.000
_cell.angle_alpha   90.00
_cell.angle_beta   90.00
_cell.angle_gamma   90.00
#
_symmetry.space_group_name_H-M   'P 1'
#
loop_
_entity.id
_entity.type
_entity.pdbx_description
1 polymer ?
#
loop_
_entity_poly.entity_id
_entity_poly.type
_entity_poly.pdbx_seq_one_letter_code
_entity_poly.pdbx_strand_id
1 'polypeptide(L)'
;MIELSPLIGTDIPTLTINSVDESRMKTMAALLRDPYPVHWDHEASKQLGIGNKVINQGPLNLSYIANMLIYWQGPTCIKRLKAKFLKPVFGGDTVIAGGKVLEVLDDTSSLVNCDIWLSRYQQTVVSGVAEIIITRK
;
A
#
# COMPACT_ATOMS: atom_id res chain seq x y z
N MET A 1 -15.11 -26.06 5.66
CA MET A 1 -14.26 -25.06 6.36
C MET A 1 -12.94 -24.98 5.63
N ILE A 2 -12.44 -23.77 5.34
CA ILE A 2 -11.11 -23.61 4.75
C ILE A 2 -10.08 -23.85 5.85
N GLU A 3 -9.13 -24.72 5.57
CA GLU A 3 -7.97 -24.87 6.44
C GLU A 3 -7.01 -23.72 6.17
N LEU A 4 -6.73 -22.90 7.19
CA LEU A 4 -5.90 -21.70 7.06
C LEU A 4 -4.41 -21.98 7.27
N SER A 5 -4.07 -23.05 7.98
CA SER A 5 -2.67 -23.38 8.29
C SER A 5 -1.75 -23.45 7.06
N PRO A 6 -2.18 -24.02 5.91
CA PRO A 6 -1.32 -24.05 4.73
C PRO A 6 -1.03 -22.67 4.13
N LEU A 7 -1.78 -21.64 4.50
CA LEU A 7 -1.54 -20.26 4.03
C LEU A 7 -0.37 -19.60 4.75
N ILE A 8 -0.02 -20.07 5.95
CA ILE A 8 1.07 -19.46 6.74
C ILE A 8 2.38 -19.55 5.95
N GLY A 9 3.04 -18.40 5.80
CA GLY A 9 4.28 -18.28 5.05
C GLY A 9 4.10 -18.10 3.54
N THR A 10 2.86 -18.15 3.03
CA THR A 10 2.60 -17.92 1.60
C THR A 10 2.60 -16.43 1.26
N ASP A 11 3.04 -16.10 0.05
CA ASP A 11 3.04 -14.75 -0.47
C ASP A 11 1.64 -14.33 -0.91
N ILE A 12 1.29 -13.08 -0.64
CA ILE A 12 0.10 -12.44 -1.21
C ILE A 12 0.40 -12.08 -2.66
N PRO A 13 -0.52 -12.33 -3.62
CA PRO A 13 -0.31 -11.89 -5.00
C PRO A 13 0.00 -10.41 -5.08
N THR A 14 1.09 -10.06 -5.73
CA THR A 14 1.57 -8.67 -5.80
C THR A 14 0.73 -7.81 -6.71
N LEU A 15 0.73 -6.50 -6.43
CA LEU A 15 0.18 -5.47 -7.31
C LEU A 15 1.29 -4.52 -7.72
N THR A 16 1.50 -4.38 -9.03
CA THR A 16 2.50 -3.47 -9.58
C THR A 16 1.82 -2.22 -10.13
N ILE A 17 2.32 -1.05 -9.73
CA ILE A 17 1.99 0.23 -10.32
C ILE A 17 3.19 0.66 -11.17
N ASN A 18 3.07 0.59 -12.50
CA ASN A 18 4.19 0.81 -13.42
C ASN A 18 4.66 2.26 -13.48
N SER A 19 3.75 3.21 -13.25
CA SER A 19 4.07 4.62 -13.20
C SER A 19 3.09 5.32 -12.26
N VAL A 20 3.60 5.85 -11.17
CA VAL A 20 2.80 6.61 -10.20
C VAL A 20 2.28 7.87 -10.88
N ASP A 21 0.95 8.03 -10.92
CA ASP A 21 0.25 9.07 -11.65
C ASP A 21 0.18 10.37 -10.85
N GLU A 22 0.87 11.40 -11.34
CA GLU A 22 0.90 12.71 -10.71
C GLU A 22 -0.47 13.40 -10.68
N SER A 23 -1.36 13.12 -11.65
CA SER A 23 -2.69 13.71 -11.67
C SER A 23 -3.54 13.25 -10.48
N ARG A 24 -3.33 12.03 -10.02
CA ARG A 24 -4.00 11.50 -8.81
C ARG A 24 -3.54 12.19 -7.54
N MET A 25 -2.31 12.68 -7.50
CA MET A 25 -1.80 13.46 -6.37
C MET A 25 -2.56 14.78 -6.21
N LYS A 26 -2.87 15.46 -7.32
CA LYS A 26 -3.68 16.68 -7.31
C LYS A 26 -5.09 16.41 -6.80
N THR A 27 -5.72 15.35 -7.29
CA THR A 27 -7.04 14.93 -6.83
C THR A 27 -7.03 14.58 -5.35
N MET A 28 -6.03 13.83 -4.90
CA MET A 28 -5.89 13.46 -3.49
C MET A 28 -5.65 14.67 -2.60
N ALA A 29 -4.86 15.65 -3.04
CA ALA A 29 -4.64 16.89 -2.29
C ALA A 29 -5.97 17.61 -2.03
N ALA A 30 -6.86 17.65 -3.01
CA ALA A 30 -8.19 18.22 -2.86
C ALA A 30 -9.06 17.43 -1.89
N LEU A 31 -9.08 16.09 -2.02
CA LEU A 31 -9.87 15.21 -1.15
C LEU A 31 -9.43 15.26 0.31
N LEU A 32 -8.13 15.28 0.55
CA LEU A 32 -7.55 15.34 1.89
C LEU A 32 -7.56 16.76 2.49
N ARG A 33 -7.86 17.76 1.67
CA ARG A 33 -7.68 19.18 2.03
C ARG A 33 -6.24 19.45 2.49
N ASP A 34 -5.30 18.80 1.84
CA ASP A 34 -3.86 18.94 2.08
C ASP A 34 -3.20 19.61 0.88
N PRO A 35 -3.05 20.96 0.89
CA PRO A 35 -2.51 21.70 -0.23
C PRO A 35 -0.98 21.74 -0.28
N TYR A 36 -0.30 20.88 0.48
CA TYR A 36 1.15 20.93 0.59
C TYR A 36 1.82 20.77 -0.80
N PRO A 37 2.57 21.79 -1.26
CA PRO A 37 2.99 21.86 -2.67
C PRO A 37 3.87 20.72 -3.18
N VAL A 38 4.57 19.99 -2.31
CA VAL A 38 5.43 18.86 -2.72
C VAL A 38 4.66 17.75 -3.43
N HIS A 39 3.33 17.71 -3.28
CA HIS A 39 2.47 16.70 -3.89
C HIS A 39 1.95 17.10 -5.27
N TRP A 40 2.15 18.34 -5.72
CA TRP A 40 1.59 18.78 -6.98
C TRP A 40 2.41 19.85 -7.72
N ASP A 41 3.39 20.48 -7.07
CA ASP A 41 4.18 21.58 -7.65
C ASP A 41 5.65 21.18 -7.77
N HIS A 42 6.11 20.96 -8.99
CA HIS A 42 7.49 20.58 -9.30
C HIS A 42 8.50 21.64 -8.84
N GLU A 43 8.15 22.92 -8.99
CA GLU A 43 9.04 24.02 -8.58
C GLU A 43 9.19 24.08 -7.06
N ALA A 44 8.11 23.87 -6.31
CA ALA A 44 8.16 23.79 -4.86
C ALA A 44 9.04 22.62 -4.39
N SER A 45 8.94 21.47 -5.03
CA SER A 45 9.79 20.31 -4.74
C SER A 45 11.26 20.62 -4.98
N LYS A 46 11.56 21.31 -6.08
CA LYS A 46 12.91 21.73 -6.43
C LYS A 46 13.49 22.72 -5.39
N GLN A 47 12.70 23.71 -4.98
CA GLN A 47 13.11 24.69 -3.96
C GLN A 47 13.39 24.05 -2.61
N LEU A 48 12.70 22.97 -2.26
CA LEU A 48 12.91 22.20 -1.04
C LEU A 48 14.08 21.20 -1.13
N GLY A 49 14.77 21.14 -2.28
CA GLY A 49 15.90 20.23 -2.47
C GLY A 49 15.52 18.78 -2.71
N ILE A 50 14.24 18.50 -3.00
CA ILE A 50 13.72 17.14 -3.22
C ILE A 50 13.93 16.69 -4.69
N GLY A 51 14.35 17.61 -5.57
CA GLY A 51 14.42 17.42 -7.02
C GLY A 51 13.20 18.03 -7.70
N ASN A 52 13.01 17.75 -8.98
CA ASN A 52 11.90 18.30 -9.75
C ASN A 52 10.70 17.37 -9.90
N LYS A 53 10.63 16.31 -9.09
CA LYS A 53 9.51 15.36 -9.06
C LYS A 53 8.64 15.62 -7.84
N VAL A 54 7.33 15.44 -8.00
CA VAL A 54 6.40 15.55 -6.88
C VAL A 54 6.33 14.24 -6.09
N ILE A 55 6.06 14.37 -4.80
CA ILE A 55 5.99 13.25 -3.86
C ILE A 55 4.57 12.74 -3.77
N ASN A 56 4.39 11.42 -3.88
CA ASN A 56 3.10 10.76 -3.69
C ASN A 56 2.68 10.84 -2.22
N GLN A 57 1.41 11.16 -1.98
CA GLN A 57 0.88 11.22 -0.61
C GLN A 57 0.93 9.85 0.05
N GLY A 58 1.16 9.82 1.37
CA GLY A 58 1.09 8.60 2.17
C GLY A 58 -0.20 7.81 1.96
N PRO A 59 -1.39 8.42 2.03
CA PRO A 59 -2.64 7.72 1.73
C PRO A 59 -2.71 7.08 0.35
N LEU A 60 -2.11 7.67 -0.69
CA LEU A 60 -2.02 7.04 -2.01
C LEU A 60 -1.12 5.80 -1.99
N ASN A 61 0.03 5.88 -1.34
CA ASN A 61 0.92 4.73 -1.17
C ASN A 61 0.21 3.60 -0.43
N LEU A 62 -0.53 3.93 0.61
CA LEU A 62 -1.31 2.96 1.38
C LEU A 62 -2.44 2.34 0.53
N SER A 63 -3.03 3.11 -0.37
CA SER A 63 -4.10 2.63 -1.25
C SER A 63 -3.63 1.51 -2.18
N TYR A 64 -2.39 1.51 -2.63
CA TYR A 64 -1.84 0.42 -3.46
C TYR A 64 -1.81 -0.89 -2.69
N ILE A 65 -1.41 -0.85 -1.42
CA ILE A 65 -1.42 -2.01 -0.52
C ILE A 65 -2.86 -2.47 -0.27
N ALA A 66 -3.78 -1.55 0.02
CA ALA A 66 -5.19 -1.87 0.23
C ALA A 66 -5.81 -2.52 -1.01
N ASN A 67 -5.52 -2.00 -2.20
CA ASN A 67 -6.01 -2.58 -3.46
C ASN A 67 -5.45 -3.98 -3.69
N MET A 68 -4.17 -4.22 -3.40
CA MET A 68 -3.59 -5.56 -3.44
C MET A 68 -4.39 -6.55 -2.58
N LEU A 69 -4.70 -6.16 -1.36
CA LEU A 69 -5.45 -7.00 -0.42
C LEU A 69 -6.88 -7.25 -0.90
N ILE A 70 -7.54 -6.22 -1.44
CA ILE A 70 -8.90 -6.30 -1.98
C ILE A 70 -8.94 -7.19 -3.22
N TYR A 71 -7.97 -7.11 -4.12
CA TYR A 71 -7.89 -8.01 -5.27
C TYR A 71 -7.67 -9.45 -4.85
N TRP A 72 -6.96 -9.67 -3.75
CA TRP A 72 -6.71 -11.00 -3.22
C TRP A 72 -7.93 -11.61 -2.55
N GLN A 73 -8.62 -10.87 -1.67
CA GLN A 73 -9.64 -11.44 -0.79
C GLN A 73 -11.00 -10.72 -0.83
N GLY A 74 -11.15 -9.71 -1.69
CA GLY A 74 -12.42 -9.01 -1.86
C GLY A 74 -12.57 -7.73 -1.03
N PRO A 75 -13.64 -6.96 -1.29
CA PRO A 75 -13.74 -5.57 -0.81
C PRO A 75 -13.96 -5.42 0.70
N THR A 76 -14.32 -6.48 1.40
CA THR A 76 -14.59 -6.43 2.85
C THR A 76 -13.53 -7.15 3.68
N CYS A 77 -12.41 -7.54 3.06
CA CYS A 77 -11.42 -8.38 3.71
C CYS A 77 -10.60 -7.69 4.79
N ILE A 78 -10.36 -6.38 4.67
CA ILE A 78 -9.47 -5.64 5.58
C ILE A 78 -10.20 -5.33 6.88
N LYS A 79 -9.71 -5.88 7.99
CA LYS A 79 -10.21 -5.57 9.33
C LYS A 79 -9.33 -4.56 10.04
N ARG A 80 -8.05 -4.61 9.78
CA ARG A 80 -7.09 -3.65 10.31
C ARG A 80 -5.93 -3.51 9.34
N LEU A 81 -5.46 -2.28 9.16
CA LEU A 81 -4.30 -1.98 8.34
C LEU A 81 -3.46 -0.95 9.10
N LYS A 82 -2.24 -1.31 9.42
CA LYS A 82 -1.29 -0.44 10.11
C LYS A 82 -0.01 -0.38 9.30
N ALA A 83 0.44 0.82 8.97
CA ALA A 83 1.61 1.01 8.14
C ALA A 83 2.51 2.13 8.66
N LYS A 84 3.78 2.01 8.33
CA LYS A 84 4.81 2.99 8.59
C LYS A 84 5.40 3.45 7.26
N PHE A 85 5.40 4.75 7.03
CA PHE A 85 5.99 5.37 5.83
C PHE A 85 7.48 5.58 6.07
N LEU A 86 8.32 4.94 5.28
CA LEU A 86 9.77 4.92 5.47
C LEU A 86 10.50 5.87 4.53
N LYS A 87 10.07 5.93 3.26
CA LYS A 87 10.72 6.70 2.21
C LYS A 87 9.70 7.26 1.23
N PRO A 88 10.00 8.38 0.55
CA PRO A 88 9.10 8.95 -0.43
C PRO A 88 8.99 8.10 -1.69
N VAL A 89 7.83 8.19 -2.33
CA VAL A 89 7.55 7.70 -3.68
C VAL A 89 7.28 8.92 -4.57
N PHE A 90 7.89 8.93 -5.74
CA PHE A 90 7.80 10.07 -6.65
C PHE A 90 6.91 9.77 -7.85
N GLY A 91 6.39 10.84 -8.46
CA GLY A 91 5.67 10.73 -9.72
C GLY A 91 6.51 10.00 -10.78
N GLY A 92 5.89 9.08 -11.51
CA GLY A 92 6.56 8.25 -12.50
C GLY A 92 7.28 7.01 -11.97
N ASP A 93 7.41 6.84 -10.67
CA ASP A 93 8.05 5.66 -10.08
C ASP A 93 7.24 4.38 -10.34
N THR A 94 7.94 3.26 -10.42
CA THR A 94 7.34 1.93 -10.37
C THR A 94 7.39 1.42 -8.94
N VAL A 95 6.24 1.04 -8.41
CA VAL A 95 6.12 0.47 -7.06
C VAL A 95 5.39 -0.86 -7.09
N ILE A 96 5.72 -1.74 -6.16
CA ILE A 96 5.15 -3.08 -6.03
C ILE A 96 4.64 -3.25 -4.61
N ALA A 97 3.34 -3.48 -4.48
CA ALA A 97 2.73 -3.90 -3.22
C ALA A 97 2.87 -5.41 -3.06
N GLY A 98 3.30 -5.84 -1.91
CA GLY A 98 3.49 -7.26 -1.58
C GLY A 98 3.13 -7.55 -0.14
N GLY A 99 3.09 -8.82 0.20
CA GLY A 99 2.80 -9.26 1.55
C GLY A 99 2.96 -10.75 1.73
N LYS A 100 2.84 -11.19 2.97
CA LYS A 100 2.98 -12.59 3.38
C LYS A 100 2.05 -12.88 4.54
N VAL A 101 1.39 -14.03 4.51
CA VAL A 101 0.58 -14.49 5.64
C VAL A 101 1.52 -14.96 6.76
N LEU A 102 1.38 -14.37 7.94
CA LEU A 102 2.24 -14.67 9.09
C LEU A 102 1.63 -15.72 10.02
N GLU A 103 0.36 -15.54 10.37
CA GLU A 103 -0.29 -16.40 11.37
C GLU A 103 -1.81 -16.35 11.24
N VAL A 104 -2.45 -17.36 11.79
CA VAL A 104 -3.91 -17.39 11.95
C VAL A 104 -4.25 -16.78 13.30
N LEU A 105 -5.08 -15.74 13.30
CA LEU A 105 -5.55 -15.08 14.52
C LEU A 105 -6.84 -15.73 15.06
N ASP A 106 -7.75 -16.11 14.18
CA ASP A 106 -9.01 -16.75 14.53
C ASP A 106 -9.51 -17.63 13.38
N ASP A 107 -9.52 -18.93 13.61
CA ASP A 107 -10.02 -19.90 12.64
C ASP A 107 -11.51 -19.76 12.35
N THR A 108 -12.30 -19.44 13.38
CA THR A 108 -13.76 -19.36 13.26
C THR A 108 -14.17 -18.24 12.29
N SER A 109 -13.55 -17.07 12.40
CA SER A 109 -13.82 -15.94 11.54
C SER A 109 -12.91 -15.88 10.30
N SER A 110 -12.01 -16.85 10.14
CA SER A 110 -11.02 -16.89 9.06
C SER A 110 -10.09 -15.66 9.04
N LEU A 111 -9.73 -15.17 10.22
CA LEU A 111 -8.90 -13.99 10.39
C LEU A 111 -7.42 -14.38 10.42
N VAL A 112 -6.62 -13.78 9.56
CA VAL A 112 -5.17 -13.94 9.50
C VAL A 112 -4.46 -12.63 9.71
N ASN A 113 -3.23 -12.69 10.23
CA ASN A 113 -2.32 -11.55 10.28
C ASN A 113 -1.31 -11.67 9.14
N CYS A 114 -1.11 -10.57 8.43
CA CYS A 114 -0.22 -10.51 7.28
C CYS A 114 0.83 -9.44 7.48
N ASP A 115 2.04 -9.74 7.04
CA ASP A 115 3.04 -8.71 6.76
C ASP A 115 2.70 -8.05 5.43
N ILE A 116 2.84 -6.73 5.32
CA ILE A 116 2.57 -6.00 4.08
C ILE A 116 3.65 -4.95 3.84
N TRP A 117 3.92 -4.66 2.57
CA TRP A 117 4.90 -3.66 2.19
C TRP A 117 4.61 -3.07 0.82
N LEU A 118 5.19 -1.90 0.57
CA LEU A 118 5.34 -1.31 -0.74
C LEU A 118 6.84 -1.14 -1.00
N SER A 119 7.30 -1.58 -2.16
CA SER A 119 8.69 -1.43 -2.57
C SER A 119 8.83 -0.57 -3.82
N ARG A 120 9.94 0.14 -3.89
CA ARG A 120 10.36 0.96 -5.02
C ARG A 120 11.80 0.61 -5.35
N TYR A 121 12.05 0.10 -6.54
CA TYR A 121 13.40 -0.34 -6.96
C TYR A 121 14.09 -1.23 -5.91
N GLN A 122 13.39 -2.28 -5.45
CA GLN A 122 13.86 -3.25 -4.46
C GLN A 122 14.06 -2.66 -3.04
N GLN A 123 13.65 -1.43 -2.82
CA GLN A 123 13.72 -0.78 -1.52
C GLN A 123 12.33 -0.67 -0.90
N THR A 124 12.17 -1.10 0.35
CA THR A 124 10.90 -0.96 1.07
C THR A 124 10.66 0.51 1.41
N VAL A 125 9.56 1.06 0.93
CA VAL A 125 9.15 2.45 1.17
C VAL A 125 8.00 2.57 2.16
N VAL A 126 7.17 1.52 2.27
CA VAL A 126 6.12 1.39 3.29
C VAL A 126 6.20 -0.03 3.85
N SER A 127 6.08 -0.19 5.15
CA SER A 127 5.97 -1.49 5.81
C SER A 127 4.87 -1.48 6.86
N GLY A 128 4.29 -2.64 7.10
CA GLY A 128 3.24 -2.74 8.10
C GLY A 128 2.66 -4.13 8.26
N VAL A 129 1.51 -4.17 8.91
CA VAL A 129 0.74 -5.38 9.17
C VAL A 129 -0.72 -5.16 8.82
N ALA A 130 -1.39 -6.23 8.45
CA ALA A 130 -2.82 -6.19 8.13
C ALA A 130 -3.53 -7.43 8.72
N GLU A 131 -4.70 -7.21 9.27
CA GLU A 131 -5.60 -8.27 9.69
C GLU A 131 -6.65 -8.46 8.59
N ILE A 132 -6.67 -9.65 7.99
CA ILE A 132 -7.43 -9.95 6.78
C ILE A 132 -8.35 -11.13 7.02
N ILE A 133 -9.60 -11.00 6.59
CA ILE A 133 -10.55 -12.13 6.50
C ILE A 133 -10.30 -12.85 5.19
N ILE A 134 -9.97 -14.13 5.29
CA ILE A 134 -9.83 -14.99 4.13
C ILE A 134 -11.22 -15.38 3.65
N THR A 135 -11.52 -15.02 2.41
CA THR A 135 -12.80 -15.37 1.78
C THR A 135 -12.85 -16.85 1.45
N ARG A 136 -13.91 -17.51 1.88
CA ARG A 136 -14.21 -18.89 1.49
C ARG A 136 -14.84 -18.87 0.09
N LYS A 137 -14.15 -19.47 -0.84
CA LYS A 137 -14.73 -19.69 -2.17
C LYS A 137 -15.45 -21.03 -2.20
#